data_c84e1a704263fad4e570aacbb42bb00c
#
_entry.id   c84e1a704263fad4e570aacbb42bb00c
#
_cell.length_a   1.000
_cell.length_b   1.000
_cell.length_c   1.000
_cell.angle_alpha   90.00
_cell.angle_beta   90.00
_cell.angle_gamma   90.00
#
_symmetry.space_group_name_H-M   'P 1'
#
loop_
_entity.id
_entity.type
_entity.pdbx_description
1 polymer ?
#
loop_
_entity_poly.entity_id
_entity_poly.type
_entity_poly.pdbx_seq_one_letter_code
_entity_poly.pdbx_strand_id
1 'polypeptide(L)'
;MKKQYLFLTLLGAFMLCACEEWVELKPENSVTFENAFDTEKDIEAALFGAEQSLRVNMTAAPYSPEMRGEFSDYRSSYSEDLLKEENPILYVAQWSWNYNVIAAANVALPYINQVEMPQERRDFYRGEIAFFKAFVYLDLIRRWGDCVMIQDEVELKPIAKTSWPKVADYAITLAKEAVRLLPEWDELKESDGASVTH
;
A
#
# COMPACT_ATOMS: atom_id res chain seq x y z
N MET A 1 -53.32 -0.34 -45.89
CA MET A 1 -53.23 -0.56 -44.41
C MET A 1 -52.03 -1.45 -44.02
N LYS A 2 -51.81 -2.65 -44.55
CA LYS A 2 -50.70 -3.53 -44.16
C LYS A 2 -49.27 -2.92 -44.33
N LYS A 3 -49.07 -2.10 -45.38
CA LYS A 3 -47.74 -1.42 -45.59
C LYS A 3 -47.44 -0.32 -44.56
N GLN A 4 -48.46 0.32 -43.99
CA GLN A 4 -48.30 1.36 -42.97
C GLN A 4 -47.91 0.75 -41.60
N TYR A 5 -48.45 -0.41 -41.26
CA TYR A 5 -48.10 -1.12 -40.04
C TYR A 5 -46.68 -1.70 -40.13
N LEU A 6 -46.26 -2.16 -41.32
CA LEU A 6 -44.92 -2.65 -41.55
C LEU A 6 -43.88 -1.53 -41.36
N PHE A 7 -44.17 -0.32 -41.82
CA PHE A 7 -43.30 0.84 -41.67
C PHE A 7 -43.22 1.31 -40.20
N LEU A 8 -44.33 1.26 -39.47
CA LEU A 8 -44.36 1.59 -38.04
C LEU A 8 -43.62 0.57 -37.18
N THR A 9 -43.71 -0.73 -37.52
CA THR A 9 -42.92 -1.77 -36.80
C THR A 9 -41.44 -1.69 -37.08
N LEU A 10 -41.05 -1.33 -38.32
CA LEU A 10 -39.62 -1.15 -38.67
C LEU A 10 -39.05 0.09 -38.01
N LEU A 11 -39.80 1.19 -37.91
CA LEU A 11 -39.41 2.41 -37.22
C LEU A 11 -39.29 2.20 -35.69
N GLY A 12 -40.21 1.40 -35.11
CA GLY A 12 -40.13 1.00 -33.69
C GLY A 12 -38.93 0.13 -33.35
N ALA A 13 -38.56 -0.79 -34.25
CA ALA A 13 -37.38 -1.64 -34.07
C ALA A 13 -36.07 -0.85 -34.17
N PHE A 14 -36.04 0.23 -34.96
CA PHE A 14 -34.84 1.09 -35.07
C PHE A 14 -34.64 1.98 -33.83
N MET A 15 -35.68 2.29 -33.08
CA MET A 15 -35.59 3.06 -31.83
C MET A 15 -35.07 2.23 -30.66
N LEU A 16 -35.06 0.91 -30.75
CA LEU A 16 -34.59 0.01 -29.70
C LEU A 16 -33.08 -0.28 -29.76
N CYS A 17 -32.40 0.12 -30.84
CA CYS A 17 -30.94 -0.06 -31.01
C CYS A 17 -30.12 1.19 -30.65
N ALA A 18 -30.72 2.27 -30.19
CA ALA A 18 -30.03 3.48 -29.83
C ALA A 18 -29.76 3.49 -28.32
N CYS A 19 -28.50 3.62 -27.95
CA CYS A 19 -27.96 4.02 -26.62
C CYS A 19 -27.59 2.90 -25.64
N GLU A 20 -26.61 2.08 -25.98
CA GLU A 20 -25.75 1.50 -24.95
C GLU A 20 -24.56 2.43 -24.62
N GLU A 21 -24.09 3.18 -25.61
CA GLU A 21 -22.89 4.03 -25.48
C GLU A 21 -23.13 5.39 -24.78
N TRP A 22 -24.39 5.79 -24.58
CA TRP A 22 -24.72 7.13 -24.01
C TRP A 22 -24.90 7.12 -22.50
N VAL A 23 -24.85 5.96 -21.85
CA VAL A 23 -25.00 5.82 -20.39
C VAL A 23 -23.66 5.58 -19.67
N GLU A 24 -22.60 5.28 -20.37
CA GLU A 24 -21.24 5.32 -19.78
C GLU A 24 -20.76 6.77 -19.65
N LEU A 25 -21.37 7.50 -18.73
CA LEU A 25 -20.77 8.71 -18.19
C LEU A 25 -19.50 8.28 -17.43
N LYS A 26 -18.36 8.25 -18.14
CA LYS A 26 -17.07 8.26 -17.46
C LYS A 26 -17.02 9.58 -16.70
N PRO A 27 -17.04 9.57 -15.37
CA PRO A 27 -16.96 10.81 -14.61
C PRO A 27 -15.59 11.42 -14.91
N GLU A 28 -15.52 12.48 -15.68
CA GLU A 28 -14.28 13.19 -16.06
C GLU A 28 -13.50 13.70 -14.84
N ASN A 29 -14.12 13.72 -13.67
CA ASN A 29 -13.53 14.22 -12.42
C ASN A 29 -13.45 13.17 -11.30
N SER A 30 -13.67 11.88 -11.56
CA SER A 30 -13.44 10.83 -10.57
C SER A 30 -12.12 10.11 -10.86
N VAL A 31 -11.31 9.97 -9.83
CA VAL A 31 -10.14 9.10 -9.86
C VAL A 31 -10.66 7.67 -9.94
N THR A 32 -10.47 7.04 -11.10
CA THR A 32 -10.70 5.60 -11.31
C THR A 32 -9.36 4.88 -11.24
N PHE A 33 -9.35 3.57 -11.04
CA PHE A 33 -8.09 2.81 -11.07
C PHE A 33 -7.35 2.94 -12.40
N GLU A 34 -8.06 3.24 -13.49
CA GLU A 34 -7.49 3.39 -14.83
C GLU A 34 -6.72 4.70 -15.01
N ASN A 35 -7.10 5.77 -14.29
CA ASN A 35 -6.47 7.10 -14.36
C ASN A 35 -5.81 7.56 -13.05
N ALA A 36 -5.69 6.64 -12.08
CA ALA A 36 -5.12 6.94 -10.77
C ALA A 36 -3.59 7.09 -10.79
N PHE A 37 -2.92 6.63 -11.87
CA PHE A 37 -1.47 6.56 -11.97
C PHE A 37 -1.00 6.95 -13.38
N ASP A 38 -1.32 8.15 -13.80
CA ASP A 38 -0.94 8.67 -15.12
C ASP A 38 0.42 9.40 -15.07
N THR A 39 0.82 9.89 -13.93
CA THR A 39 2.03 10.71 -13.76
C THR A 39 2.93 10.21 -12.63
N GLU A 40 4.19 10.66 -12.64
CA GLU A 40 5.14 10.42 -11.55
C GLU A 40 4.61 10.92 -10.20
N LYS A 41 3.88 12.06 -10.18
CA LYS A 41 3.28 12.60 -8.96
C LYS A 41 2.23 11.69 -8.34
N ASP A 42 1.55 10.89 -9.14
CA ASP A 42 0.55 9.95 -8.66
C ASP A 42 1.24 8.77 -7.93
N ILE A 43 2.39 8.31 -8.47
CA ILE A 43 3.25 7.33 -7.80
C ILE A 43 3.75 7.90 -6.46
N GLU A 44 4.28 9.12 -6.47
CA GLU A 44 4.76 9.81 -5.26
C GLU A 44 3.66 9.95 -4.21
N ALA A 45 2.47 10.36 -4.61
CA ALA A 45 1.32 10.48 -3.71
C ALA A 45 0.90 9.14 -3.08
N ALA A 46 0.96 8.04 -3.84
CA ALA A 46 0.67 6.70 -3.33
C ALA A 46 1.73 6.25 -2.31
N LEU A 47 3.01 6.50 -2.59
CA LEU A 47 4.10 6.17 -1.67
C LEU A 47 4.08 7.04 -0.42
N PHE A 48 3.71 8.32 -0.54
CA PHE A 48 3.43 9.16 0.62
C PHE A 48 2.31 8.57 1.49
N GLY A 49 1.28 7.98 0.88
CA GLY A 49 0.24 7.22 1.60
C GLY A 49 0.79 6.02 2.37
N ALA A 50 1.75 5.29 1.79
CA ALA A 50 2.45 4.19 2.46
C ALA A 50 3.30 4.70 3.63
N GLU A 51 4.05 5.78 3.44
CA GLU A 51 4.83 6.45 4.49
C GLU A 51 3.95 6.92 5.65
N GLN A 52 2.81 7.57 5.36
CA GLN A 52 1.86 8.00 6.37
C GLN A 52 1.29 6.81 7.17
N SER A 53 1.00 5.70 6.50
CA SER A 53 0.55 4.47 7.16
C SER A 53 1.63 3.91 8.09
N LEU A 54 2.90 3.94 7.65
CA LEU A 54 4.04 3.53 8.46
C LEU A 54 4.23 4.47 9.66
N ARG A 55 4.15 5.78 9.45
CA ARG A 55 4.26 6.81 10.50
C ARG A 55 3.18 6.61 11.57
N VAL A 56 1.92 6.38 11.17
CA VAL A 56 0.83 6.10 12.10
C VAL A 56 1.12 4.84 12.92
N ASN A 57 1.61 3.78 12.27
CA ASN A 57 1.99 2.55 12.95
C ASN A 57 3.12 2.77 13.97
N MET A 58 4.11 3.57 13.63
CA MET A 58 5.24 3.90 14.52
C MET A 58 4.89 4.87 15.64
N THR A 59 4.01 5.85 15.38
CA THR A 59 3.60 6.86 16.38
C THR A 59 2.52 6.36 17.33
N ALA A 60 1.80 5.30 16.96
CA ALA A 60 0.99 4.54 17.91
C ALA A 60 1.85 3.77 18.93
N ALA A 61 3.09 4.10 18.98
CA ALA A 61 4.22 3.49 19.70
C ALA A 61 4.18 3.50 21.24
N PRO A 62 3.27 4.23 21.98
CA PRO A 62 3.19 3.94 23.41
C PRO A 62 2.94 2.44 23.67
N TYR A 63 2.66 1.72 22.61
CA TYR A 63 2.31 0.30 22.63
C TYR A 63 3.31 -0.57 21.87
N SER A 64 4.52 -0.06 21.63
CA SER A 64 5.55 -0.81 20.93
C SER A 64 6.09 -1.98 21.79
N PRO A 65 6.67 -3.00 21.19
CA PRO A 65 7.29 -4.11 21.93
C PRO A 65 8.33 -3.68 22.95
N GLU A 66 8.97 -2.52 22.74
CA GLU A 66 9.94 -1.92 23.65
C GLU A 66 9.35 -1.60 25.01
N MET A 67 8.06 -1.31 25.09
CA MET A 67 7.36 -1.08 26.35
C MET A 67 7.14 -2.34 27.20
N ARG A 68 7.30 -3.51 26.60
CA ARG A 68 7.34 -4.80 27.30
C ARG A 68 8.75 -5.16 27.79
N GLY A 69 9.73 -4.36 27.38
CA GLY A 69 11.12 -4.52 27.81
C GLY A 69 11.39 -3.79 29.13
N GLU A 70 12.47 -4.19 29.79
CA GLU A 70 12.93 -3.58 31.05
C GLU A 70 13.48 -2.16 30.89
N PHE A 71 13.59 -1.66 29.65
CA PHE A 71 14.25 -0.39 29.34
C PHE A 71 13.32 0.80 29.23
N SER A 72 12.00 0.61 29.29
CA SER A 72 11.03 1.70 29.21
C SER A 72 10.00 1.62 30.33
N ASP A 73 9.85 2.73 31.03
CA ASP A 73 8.83 2.92 32.06
C ASP A 73 7.78 3.93 31.55
N TYR A 74 6.53 3.47 31.45
CA TYR A 74 5.43 4.32 31.03
C TYR A 74 4.59 4.72 32.25
N ARG A 75 4.61 5.99 32.59
CA ARG A 75 3.92 6.56 33.78
C ARG A 75 2.41 6.70 33.61
N SER A 76 1.74 5.74 33.01
CA SER A 76 0.29 5.74 32.97
C SER A 76 -0.28 4.47 33.58
N SER A 77 -1.55 4.53 33.98
CA SER A 77 -2.29 3.38 34.52
C SER A 77 -2.38 2.17 33.56
N TYR A 78 -1.96 2.34 32.31
CA TYR A 78 -1.88 1.28 31.31
C TYR A 78 -0.60 0.45 31.41
N SER A 79 0.43 0.89 32.13
CA SER A 79 1.73 0.20 32.18
C SER A 79 1.65 -1.16 32.86
N GLU A 80 0.84 -1.29 33.90
CA GLU A 80 0.66 -2.57 34.58
C GLU A 80 -0.10 -3.59 33.73
N ASP A 81 -1.06 -3.13 32.92
CA ASP A 81 -1.85 -3.99 32.04
C ASP A 81 -1.05 -4.44 30.81
N LEU A 82 -0.07 -3.63 30.36
CA LEU A 82 0.84 -3.97 29.27
C LEU A 82 1.82 -5.08 29.63
N LEU A 83 2.19 -5.16 30.91
CA LEU A 83 3.12 -6.15 31.42
C LEU A 83 2.43 -7.50 31.74
N LYS A 84 1.10 -7.52 31.86
CA LYS A 84 0.35 -8.72 32.11
C LYS A 84 0.08 -9.45 30.79
N GLU A 85 0.61 -10.66 30.64
CA GLU A 85 0.39 -11.54 29.48
C GLU A 85 -1.10 -11.84 29.22
N GLU A 86 -1.95 -11.67 30.25
CA GLU A 86 -3.37 -12.01 30.21
C GLU A 86 -4.26 -10.98 29.54
N ASN A 87 -3.75 -9.76 29.28
CA ASN A 87 -4.55 -8.72 28.65
C ASN A 87 -4.07 -8.49 27.21
N PRO A 88 -4.73 -9.08 26.20
CA PRO A 88 -4.46 -8.73 24.82
C PRO A 88 -4.94 -7.31 24.61
N ILE A 89 -4.08 -6.33 24.84
CA ILE A 89 -4.43 -4.94 24.65
C ILE A 89 -4.75 -4.77 23.19
N LEU A 90 -6.01 -4.58 22.93
CA LEU A 90 -6.65 -4.44 21.63
C LEU A 90 -6.00 -3.35 20.75
N TYR A 91 -5.22 -2.47 21.34
CA TYR A 91 -4.55 -1.37 20.63
C TYR A 91 -3.10 -1.66 20.22
N VAL A 92 -2.46 -2.68 20.79
CA VAL A 92 -1.03 -2.95 20.57
C VAL A 92 -0.79 -3.91 19.42
N ALA A 93 -1.79 -4.69 19.07
CA ALA A 93 -1.62 -5.86 18.23
C ALA A 93 -2.49 -5.81 16.97
N GLN A 94 -2.62 -4.64 16.36
CA GLN A 94 -3.30 -4.54 15.08
C GLN A 94 -2.31 -4.76 13.93
N TRP A 95 -2.12 -6.01 13.54
CA TRP A 95 -1.29 -6.29 12.37
C TRP A 95 -1.86 -5.71 11.06
N SER A 96 -3.14 -5.29 11.07
CA SER A 96 -3.75 -4.54 9.97
C SER A 96 -2.98 -3.28 9.60
N TRP A 97 -2.33 -2.61 10.55
CA TRP A 97 -1.52 -1.42 10.26
C TRP A 97 -0.33 -1.74 9.35
N ASN A 98 0.35 -2.86 9.60
CA ASN A 98 1.43 -3.33 8.74
C ASN A 98 0.93 -3.69 7.34
N TYR A 99 -0.22 -4.35 7.25
CA TYR A 99 -0.83 -4.69 5.95
C TYR A 99 -1.34 -3.47 5.19
N ASN A 100 -1.74 -2.40 5.86
CA ASN A 100 -2.06 -1.13 5.20
C ASN A 100 -0.84 -0.53 4.48
N VAL A 101 0.35 -0.61 5.11
CA VAL A 101 1.60 -0.17 4.46
C VAL A 101 1.91 -1.05 3.24
N ILE A 102 1.81 -2.37 3.38
CA ILE A 102 2.03 -3.32 2.28
C ILE A 102 1.05 -3.06 1.14
N ALA A 103 -0.23 -2.86 1.45
CA ALA A 103 -1.26 -2.61 0.45
C ALA A 103 -0.99 -1.29 -0.29
N ALA A 104 -0.69 -0.21 0.44
CA ALA A 104 -0.38 1.09 -0.15
C ALA A 104 0.86 1.03 -1.06
N ALA A 105 1.91 0.33 -0.63
CA ALA A 105 3.11 0.12 -1.42
C ALA A 105 2.83 -0.72 -2.69
N ASN A 106 2.03 -1.79 -2.57
CA ASN A 106 1.71 -2.67 -3.70
C ASN A 106 0.78 -2.02 -4.72
N VAL A 107 -0.04 -1.02 -4.33
CA VAL A 107 -0.90 -0.30 -5.27
C VAL A 107 -0.08 0.45 -6.34
N ALA A 108 1.04 1.06 -5.97
CA ALA A 108 1.88 1.80 -6.91
C ALA A 108 2.75 0.89 -7.79
N LEU A 109 3.13 -0.29 -7.31
CA LEU A 109 4.13 -1.15 -7.93
C LEU A 109 3.85 -1.52 -9.41
N PRO A 110 2.63 -1.91 -9.83
CA PRO A 110 2.32 -2.23 -11.22
C PRO A 110 2.48 -1.05 -12.17
N TYR A 111 2.26 0.17 -11.68
CA TYR A 111 2.23 1.40 -12.49
C TYR A 111 3.60 2.05 -12.67
N ILE A 112 4.57 1.76 -11.80
CA ILE A 112 5.92 2.31 -11.89
C ILE A 112 6.57 2.09 -13.25
N ASN A 113 6.26 0.97 -13.93
CA ASN A 113 6.78 0.68 -15.27
C ASN A 113 5.97 1.33 -16.40
N GLN A 114 4.75 1.75 -16.14
CA GLN A 114 3.82 2.29 -17.13
C GLN A 114 3.93 3.80 -17.21
N VAL A 115 4.20 4.46 -16.09
CA VAL A 115 4.35 5.91 -16.01
C VAL A 115 5.67 6.34 -16.64
N GLU A 116 5.62 7.40 -17.47
CA GLU A 116 6.81 7.99 -18.07
C GLU A 116 7.62 8.77 -17.03
N MET A 117 8.79 8.27 -16.72
CA MET A 117 9.74 8.87 -15.78
C MET A 117 11.17 8.41 -16.07
N PRO A 118 12.21 9.14 -15.62
CA PRO A 118 13.59 8.67 -15.67
C PRO A 118 13.78 7.35 -14.93
N GLN A 119 14.72 6.52 -15.42
CA GLN A 119 15.01 5.21 -14.80
C GLN A 119 15.45 5.35 -13.34
N GLU A 120 16.22 6.38 -13.02
CA GLU A 120 16.67 6.70 -11.66
C GLU A 120 15.50 6.91 -10.70
N ARG A 121 14.46 7.67 -11.13
CA ARG A 121 13.25 7.88 -10.33
C ARG A 121 12.45 6.58 -10.16
N ARG A 122 12.39 5.78 -11.21
CA ARG A 122 11.74 4.47 -11.17
C ARG A 122 12.43 3.54 -10.19
N ASP A 123 13.75 3.52 -10.20
CA ASP A 123 14.55 2.72 -9.28
C ASP A 123 14.41 3.22 -7.84
N PHE A 124 14.38 4.53 -7.62
CA PHE A 124 14.12 5.16 -6.33
C PHE A 124 12.78 4.68 -5.73
N TYR A 125 11.68 4.80 -6.46
CA TYR A 125 10.36 4.39 -5.96
C TYR A 125 10.28 2.88 -5.70
N ARG A 126 10.92 2.07 -6.51
CA ARG A 126 11.04 0.63 -6.24
C ARG A 126 11.83 0.34 -4.98
N GLY A 127 12.90 1.09 -4.75
CA GLY A 127 13.70 1.01 -3.55
C GLY A 127 12.90 1.36 -2.29
N GLU A 128 12.09 2.42 -2.34
CA GLU A 128 11.19 2.80 -1.23
C GLU A 128 10.15 1.71 -0.95
N ILE A 129 9.50 1.16 -1.98
CA ILE A 129 8.54 0.06 -1.83
C ILE A 129 9.21 -1.15 -1.17
N ALA A 130 10.40 -1.52 -1.64
CA ALA A 130 11.15 -2.63 -1.09
C ALA A 130 11.53 -2.37 0.39
N PHE A 131 11.93 -1.15 0.73
CA PHE A 131 12.22 -0.74 2.09
C PHE A 131 10.98 -0.84 3.00
N PHE A 132 9.86 -0.25 2.62
CA PHE A 132 8.64 -0.29 3.41
C PHE A 132 8.17 -1.73 3.67
N LYS A 133 8.16 -2.56 2.64
CA LYS A 133 7.79 -3.97 2.77
C LYS A 133 8.76 -4.75 3.64
N ALA A 134 10.08 -4.56 3.49
CA ALA A 134 11.08 -5.20 4.33
C ALA A 134 10.89 -4.85 5.80
N PHE A 135 10.70 -3.56 6.10
CA PHE A 135 10.52 -3.05 7.44
C PHE A 135 9.28 -3.63 8.13
N VAL A 136 8.13 -3.59 7.46
CA VAL A 136 6.89 -4.08 8.06
C VAL A 136 6.82 -5.60 8.17
N TYR A 137 7.46 -6.35 7.26
CA TYR A 137 7.56 -7.80 7.42
C TYR A 137 8.47 -8.19 8.58
N LEU A 138 9.55 -7.46 8.80
CA LEU A 138 10.39 -7.64 9.99
C LEU A 138 9.59 -7.38 11.27
N ASP A 139 8.77 -6.32 11.30
CA ASP A 139 7.94 -6.02 12.45
C ASP A 139 6.85 -7.09 12.67
N LEU A 140 6.21 -7.56 11.60
CA LEU A 140 5.22 -8.63 11.66
C LEU A 140 5.78 -9.91 12.26
N ILE A 141 6.94 -10.39 11.79
CA ILE A 141 7.54 -11.61 12.32
C ILE A 141 8.06 -11.47 13.75
N ARG A 142 8.53 -10.28 14.13
CA ARG A 142 8.97 -10.01 15.50
C ARG A 142 7.81 -10.04 16.51
N ARG A 143 6.62 -9.60 16.11
CA ARG A 143 5.45 -9.48 16.99
C ARG A 143 4.60 -10.73 16.99
N TRP A 144 4.41 -11.38 15.85
CA TRP A 144 3.42 -12.45 15.67
C TRP A 144 3.98 -13.76 15.12
N GLY A 145 5.24 -13.81 14.72
CA GLY A 145 5.82 -14.99 14.09
C GLY A 145 5.28 -15.23 12.68
N ASP A 146 4.64 -16.36 12.44
CA ASP A 146 4.05 -16.70 11.15
C ASP A 146 2.98 -15.68 10.74
N CYS A 147 3.11 -15.12 9.53
CA CYS A 147 2.20 -14.09 9.03
C CYS A 147 1.85 -14.32 7.56
N VAL A 148 0.84 -13.59 7.07
CA VAL A 148 0.46 -13.64 5.65
C VAL A 148 1.50 -12.89 4.82
N MET A 149 2.07 -13.54 3.81
CA MET A 149 3.03 -12.92 2.89
C MET A 149 2.33 -12.55 1.59
N ILE A 150 2.20 -11.24 1.32
CA ILE A 150 1.65 -10.66 0.10
C ILE A 150 2.82 -10.07 -0.67
N GLN A 151 3.13 -10.65 -1.84
CA GLN A 151 4.28 -10.19 -2.62
C GLN A 151 3.94 -8.95 -3.43
N ASP A 152 3.11 -9.06 -4.45
CA ASP A 152 2.91 -7.97 -5.40
C ASP A 152 1.44 -7.65 -5.69
N GLU A 153 0.53 -8.59 -5.48
CA GLU A 153 -0.89 -8.42 -5.78
C GLU A 153 -1.76 -8.61 -4.53
N VAL A 154 -2.80 -7.81 -4.42
CA VAL A 154 -3.85 -7.99 -3.42
C VAL A 154 -4.87 -8.97 -3.97
N GLU A 155 -4.80 -10.22 -3.56
CA GLU A 155 -5.82 -11.20 -3.89
C GLU A 155 -7.00 -11.09 -2.91
N LEU A 156 -8.23 -11.03 -3.44
CA LEU A 156 -9.47 -11.02 -2.65
C LEU A 156 -9.88 -12.42 -2.15
N LYS A 157 -8.92 -13.29 -1.90
CA LYS A 157 -9.13 -14.64 -1.37
C LYS A 157 -8.39 -14.83 -0.05
N PRO A 158 -8.83 -15.73 0.83
CA PRO A 158 -8.10 -16.07 2.04
C PRO A 158 -6.70 -16.60 1.70
N ILE A 159 -5.66 -15.98 2.26
CA ILE A 159 -4.27 -16.39 2.07
C ILE A 159 -3.79 -17.03 3.39
N ALA A 160 -3.20 -18.20 3.31
CA ALA A 160 -2.62 -18.89 4.46
C ALA A 160 -1.38 -18.15 5.00
N LYS A 161 -1.10 -18.28 6.29
CA LYS A 161 0.14 -17.80 6.88
C LYS A 161 1.34 -18.51 6.29
N THR A 162 2.40 -17.75 6.09
CA THR A 162 3.73 -18.24 5.72
C THR A 162 4.59 -18.32 6.98
N SER A 163 5.43 -19.33 7.09
CA SER A 163 6.32 -19.49 8.23
C SER A 163 7.30 -18.33 8.33
N TRP A 164 7.56 -17.87 9.54
CA TRP A 164 8.39 -16.71 9.81
C TRP A 164 9.80 -16.78 9.19
N PRO A 165 10.51 -17.94 9.09
CA PRO A 165 11.81 -17.98 8.42
C PRO A 165 11.70 -17.61 6.92
N LYS A 166 10.66 -18.08 6.23
CA LYS A 166 10.44 -17.72 4.82
C LYS A 166 10.09 -16.25 4.65
N VAL A 167 9.34 -15.68 5.56
CA VAL A 167 9.05 -14.25 5.57
C VAL A 167 10.32 -13.44 5.85
N ALA A 168 11.18 -13.91 6.75
CA ALA A 168 12.46 -13.29 7.02
C ALA A 168 13.40 -13.29 5.78
N ASP A 169 13.48 -14.42 5.06
CA ASP A 169 14.24 -14.52 3.82
C ASP A 169 13.74 -13.54 2.76
N TYR A 170 12.42 -13.40 2.65
CA TYR A 170 11.80 -12.43 1.75
C TYR A 170 12.10 -10.99 2.18
N ALA A 171 11.96 -10.66 3.45
CA ALA A 171 12.30 -9.33 3.98
C ALA A 171 13.78 -8.97 3.75
N ILE A 172 14.69 -9.93 3.92
CA ILE A 172 16.13 -9.75 3.61
C ILE A 172 16.34 -9.47 2.13
N THR A 173 15.62 -10.16 1.25
CA THR A 173 15.70 -9.94 -0.20
C THR A 173 15.25 -8.52 -0.56
N LEU A 174 14.13 -8.08 -0.01
CA LEU A 174 13.62 -6.72 -0.18
C LEU A 174 14.59 -5.66 0.37
N ALA A 175 15.16 -5.89 1.55
CA ALA A 175 16.14 -4.97 2.13
C ALA A 175 17.39 -4.83 1.26
N LYS A 176 17.90 -5.93 0.70
CA LYS A 176 19.02 -5.89 -0.26
C LYS A 176 18.66 -5.16 -1.55
N GLU A 177 17.43 -5.31 -2.03
CA GLU A 177 16.94 -4.57 -3.18
C GLU A 177 16.86 -3.07 -2.88
N ALA A 178 16.32 -2.69 -1.73
CA ALA A 178 16.27 -1.30 -1.29
C ALA A 178 17.67 -0.67 -1.23
N VAL A 179 18.65 -1.35 -0.61
CA VAL A 179 20.05 -0.87 -0.54
C VAL A 179 20.67 -0.69 -1.93
N ARG A 180 20.30 -1.52 -2.89
CA ARG A 180 20.83 -1.43 -4.27
C ARG A 180 20.21 -0.29 -5.07
N LEU A 181 18.95 0.06 -4.80
CA LEU A 181 18.16 0.98 -5.62
C LEU A 181 18.08 2.39 -5.04
N LEU A 182 18.17 2.52 -3.71
CA LEU A 182 18.14 3.83 -3.06
C LEU A 182 19.52 4.49 -3.12
N PRO A 183 19.55 5.81 -3.32
CA PRO A 183 20.80 6.58 -3.28
C PRO A 183 21.39 6.59 -1.88
N GLU A 184 22.70 6.81 -1.78
CA GLU A 184 23.35 7.03 -0.50
C GLU A 184 22.91 8.36 0.13
N TRP A 185 22.93 8.42 1.47
CA TRP A 185 22.44 9.61 2.19
C TRP A 185 23.16 10.91 1.79
N ASP A 186 24.42 10.84 1.43
CA ASP A 186 25.19 12.02 1.04
C ASP A 186 24.77 12.54 -0.35
N GLU A 187 24.37 11.66 -1.25
CA GLU A 187 23.82 12.02 -2.56
C GLU A 187 22.46 12.72 -2.44
N LEU A 188 21.62 12.31 -1.47
CA LEU A 188 20.34 12.97 -1.17
C LEU A 188 20.52 14.40 -0.66
N LYS A 189 21.60 14.68 0.08
CA LYS A 189 21.90 16.05 0.56
C LYS A 189 22.32 16.99 -0.55
N GLU A 190 22.95 16.48 -1.60
CA GLU A 190 23.41 17.31 -2.72
C GLU A 190 22.28 17.59 -3.71
N SER A 191 21.32 16.65 -3.87
CA SER A 191 20.25 16.78 -4.86
C SER A 191 19.11 17.69 -4.43
N ASP A 192 18.87 17.84 -3.11
CA ASP A 192 17.70 18.59 -2.67
C ASP A 192 17.79 19.05 -1.20
N GLY A 193 18.16 20.29 -1.00
CA GLY A 193 18.07 20.91 0.32
C GLY A 193 16.62 21.10 0.83
N ALA A 194 15.61 20.59 0.12
CA ALA A 194 14.19 20.77 0.40
C ALA A 194 13.43 19.49 0.76
N SER A 195 13.88 18.31 0.35
CA SER A 195 13.08 17.09 0.51
C SER A 195 13.37 16.26 1.76
N VAL A 196 14.42 16.59 2.50
CA VAL A 196 14.84 15.82 3.70
C VAL A 196 14.40 16.48 5.03
N THR A 197 13.58 17.54 4.97
CA THR A 197 13.13 18.29 6.16
C THR A 197 11.66 18.08 6.50
N HIS A 198 11.14 16.88 6.31
CA HIS A 198 9.77 16.58 6.79
C HIS A 198 9.72 15.34 7.64
#